data_a0b712ded67dd4b7383c22912fc8cc0f
#
_entry.id   a0b712ded67dd4b7383c22912fc8cc0f
#
_cell.length_a   1.000
_cell.length_b   1.000
_cell.length_c   1.000
_cell.angle_alpha   90.00
_cell.angle_beta   90.00
_cell.angle_gamma   90.00
#
_symmetry.space_group_name_H-M   'P 1'
#
loop_
_entity.id
_entity.type
_entity.pdbx_description
1 polymer ?
#
loop_
_entity_poly.entity_id
_entity_poly.type
_entity_poly.pdbx_seq_one_letter_code
_entity_poly.pdbx_strand_id
1 'polypeptide(L)'
;MSSVSDSNQRVQLFVGLLAQGERRLNGFVLSLLPNWSDADDVLQTTKLKLWEQFANFDPSGDFGAWARKIAFYEILTHRKRTNRDRARFSD
;
A
#
# COMPACT_ATOMS: atom_id res chain seq x y z
N MET A 1 -4.74 2.15 -31.10
CA MET A 1 -3.62 1.45 -30.82
C MET A 1 -2.91 1.87 -29.56
N SER A 2 -2.90 3.08 -29.29
CA SER A 2 -2.14 3.59 -28.17
C SER A 2 -2.66 3.16 -26.80
N SER A 3 -3.96 2.86 -26.64
CA SER A 3 -4.50 2.58 -25.31
C SER A 3 -3.91 1.30 -24.69
N VAL A 4 -3.68 0.27 -25.49
CA VAL A 4 -3.05 -0.97 -24.99
C VAL A 4 -1.60 -0.69 -24.63
N SER A 5 -0.88 0.02 -25.50
CA SER A 5 0.51 0.38 -25.26
C SER A 5 0.65 1.26 -24.01
N ASP A 6 -0.25 2.24 -23.84
CA ASP A 6 -0.23 3.10 -22.68
C ASP A 6 -0.49 2.33 -21.39
N SER A 7 -1.44 1.39 -21.42
CA SER A 7 -1.73 0.54 -20.28
C SER A 7 -0.53 -0.30 -19.88
N ASN A 8 0.16 -0.89 -20.87
CA ASN A 8 1.36 -1.67 -20.60
C ASN A 8 2.47 -0.81 -20.01
N GLN A 9 2.65 0.39 -20.54
CA GLN A 9 3.67 1.31 -20.01
C GLN A 9 3.36 1.71 -18.57
N ARG A 10 2.10 1.95 -18.27
CA ARG A 10 1.70 2.29 -16.89
C ARG A 10 1.96 1.14 -15.95
N VAL A 11 1.60 -0.08 -16.35
CA VAL A 11 1.84 -1.27 -15.53
C VAL A 11 3.33 -1.44 -15.29
N GLN A 12 4.15 -1.32 -16.35
CA GLN A 12 5.59 -1.47 -16.21
C GLN A 12 6.19 -0.42 -15.29
N LEU A 13 5.74 0.82 -15.42
CA LEU A 13 6.22 1.89 -14.55
C LEU A 13 5.86 1.61 -13.10
N PHE A 14 4.61 1.25 -12.85
CA PHE A 14 4.15 0.96 -11.50
C PHE A 14 4.92 -0.20 -10.87
N VAL A 15 5.04 -1.30 -11.61
CA VAL A 15 5.75 -2.49 -11.12
C VAL A 15 7.21 -2.14 -10.80
N GLY A 16 7.84 -1.36 -11.66
CA GLY A 16 9.22 -0.94 -11.43
C GLY A 16 9.37 -0.09 -10.17
N LEU A 17 8.49 0.89 -10.00
CA LEU A 17 8.53 1.76 -8.83
C LEU A 17 8.25 0.96 -7.56
N LEU A 18 7.27 0.07 -7.61
CA LEU A 18 6.95 -0.77 -6.46
C LEU A 18 8.11 -1.68 -6.10
N ALA A 19 8.73 -2.31 -7.11
CA ALA A 19 9.87 -3.20 -6.86
C ALA A 19 11.02 -2.46 -6.19
N GLN A 20 11.28 -1.22 -6.62
CA GLN A 20 12.35 -0.42 -6.02
C GLN A 20 12.06 -0.03 -4.59
N GLY A 21 10.79 0.22 -4.25
CA GLY A 21 10.41 0.72 -2.93
C GLY A 21 9.84 -0.31 -2.00
N GLU A 22 9.65 -1.54 -2.45
CA GLU A 22 8.91 -2.55 -1.68
C GLU A 22 9.59 -2.88 -0.35
N ARG A 23 10.89 -2.98 -0.35
CA ARG A 23 11.63 -3.31 0.86
C ARG A 23 11.40 -2.28 1.97
N ARG A 24 11.47 -1.00 1.61
CA ARG A 24 11.23 0.08 2.58
C ARG A 24 9.78 0.11 3.02
N LEU A 25 8.86 -0.13 2.08
CA LEU A 25 7.44 -0.16 2.41
C LEU A 25 7.15 -1.30 3.39
N ASN A 26 7.68 -2.49 3.12
CA ASN A 26 7.51 -3.63 4.02
C ASN A 26 8.05 -3.32 5.40
N GLY A 27 9.26 -2.76 5.47
CA GLY A 27 9.87 -2.39 6.74
C GLY A 27 9.06 -1.36 7.50
N PHE A 28 8.51 -0.39 6.80
CA PHE A 28 7.66 0.64 7.40
C PHE A 28 6.43 0.01 8.04
N VAL A 29 5.72 -0.84 7.30
CA VAL A 29 4.50 -1.47 7.81
C VAL A 29 4.82 -2.39 8.98
N LEU A 30 5.88 -3.20 8.87
CA LEU A 30 6.28 -4.12 9.94
C LEU A 30 6.70 -3.39 11.21
N SER A 31 7.27 -2.19 11.07
CA SER A 31 7.66 -1.41 12.24
C SER A 31 6.44 -0.92 13.04
N LEU A 32 5.31 -0.78 12.38
CA LEU A 32 4.08 -0.32 13.01
C LEU A 32 3.10 -1.45 13.30
N LEU A 33 3.19 -2.55 12.56
CA LEU A 33 2.39 -3.75 12.77
C LEU A 33 3.34 -4.94 12.78
N PRO A 34 3.91 -5.30 13.95
CA PRO A 34 4.92 -6.37 14.01
C PRO A 34 4.39 -7.77 13.70
N ASN A 35 3.08 -7.97 13.83
CA ASN A 35 2.48 -9.27 13.51
C ASN A 35 2.50 -9.47 11.99
N TRP A 36 3.13 -10.55 11.52
CA TRP A 36 3.29 -10.82 10.09
C TRP A 36 1.97 -10.88 9.35
N SER A 37 0.96 -11.52 9.94
CA SER A 37 -0.33 -11.69 9.31
C SER A 37 -1.01 -10.33 9.09
N ASP A 38 -0.99 -9.48 10.12
CA ASP A 38 -1.56 -8.14 10.04
C ASP A 38 -0.82 -7.29 9.02
N ALA A 39 0.51 -7.34 9.06
CA ALA A 39 1.33 -6.56 8.14
C ALA A 39 1.08 -6.99 6.69
N ASP A 40 0.98 -8.30 6.45
CA ASP A 40 0.74 -8.81 5.11
C ASP A 40 -0.61 -8.35 4.57
N ASP A 41 -1.65 -8.40 5.40
CA ASP A 41 -2.98 -7.91 5.02
C ASP A 41 -2.95 -6.45 4.63
N VAL A 42 -2.30 -5.63 5.45
CA VAL A 42 -2.19 -4.19 5.18
C VAL A 42 -1.37 -3.94 3.91
N LEU A 43 -0.28 -4.68 3.73
CA LEU A 43 0.56 -4.51 2.54
C LEU A 43 -0.19 -4.85 1.27
N GLN A 44 -0.97 -5.92 1.28
CA GLN A 44 -1.74 -6.30 0.10
C GLN A 44 -2.80 -5.26 -0.24
N THR A 45 -3.53 -4.79 0.77
CA THR A 45 -4.51 -3.74 0.57
C THR A 45 -3.85 -2.45 0.09
N THR A 46 -2.71 -2.11 0.66
CA THR A 46 -1.96 -0.93 0.24
C THR A 46 -1.56 -1.02 -1.23
N LYS A 47 -1.03 -2.17 -1.65
CA LYS A 47 -0.60 -2.34 -3.04
C LYS A 47 -1.77 -2.20 -4.01
N LEU A 48 -2.93 -2.73 -3.66
CA LEU A 48 -4.12 -2.55 -4.47
C LEU A 48 -4.51 -1.08 -4.59
N LYS A 49 -4.50 -0.37 -3.47
CA LYS A 49 -4.85 1.06 -3.47
C LYS A 49 -3.83 1.89 -4.23
N LEU A 50 -2.56 1.55 -4.13
CA LEU A 50 -1.52 2.22 -4.91
C LEU A 50 -1.81 2.08 -6.40
N TRP A 51 -2.14 0.88 -6.84
CA TRP A 51 -2.47 0.67 -8.25
C TRP A 51 -3.73 1.43 -8.65
N GLU A 52 -4.79 1.36 -7.83
CA GLU A 52 -6.03 2.05 -8.13
C GLU A 52 -5.84 3.56 -8.24
N GLN A 53 -4.94 4.11 -7.45
CA GLN A 53 -4.71 5.55 -7.39
C GLN A 53 -3.48 6.00 -8.18
N PHE A 54 -2.85 5.09 -8.89
CA PHE A 54 -1.60 5.40 -9.59
C PHE A 54 -1.76 6.50 -10.62
N ALA A 55 -2.93 6.62 -11.23
CA ALA A 55 -3.20 7.70 -12.19
C ALA A 55 -3.08 9.08 -11.54
N ASN A 56 -3.25 9.16 -10.22
CA ASN A 56 -3.16 10.42 -9.48
C ASN A 56 -1.73 10.70 -8.97
N PHE A 57 -0.83 9.74 -9.12
CA PHE A 57 0.55 9.92 -8.68
C PHE A 57 1.33 10.76 -9.70
N ASP A 58 2.04 11.76 -9.21
CA ASP A 58 2.91 12.58 -10.03
C ASP A 58 4.22 11.85 -10.25
N PRO A 59 4.55 11.47 -11.52
CA PRO A 59 5.78 10.71 -11.77
C PRO A 59 7.06 11.41 -11.33
N SER A 60 7.02 12.74 -11.18
CA SER A 60 8.19 13.48 -10.69
C SER A 60 8.27 13.47 -9.17
N GLY A 61 7.27 12.92 -8.49
CA GLY A 61 7.25 12.86 -7.03
C GLY A 61 7.97 11.66 -6.48
N ASP A 62 7.96 11.56 -5.15
CA ASP A 62 8.59 10.47 -4.42
C ASP A 62 7.58 9.34 -4.22
N PHE A 63 7.72 8.29 -5.01
CA PHE A 63 6.81 7.14 -4.95
C PHE A 63 6.82 6.51 -3.55
N GLY A 64 8.01 6.37 -2.95
CA GLY A 64 8.12 5.74 -1.62
C GLY A 64 7.36 6.52 -0.56
N ALA A 65 7.48 7.84 -0.57
CA ALA A 65 6.76 8.67 0.38
C ALA A 65 5.25 8.58 0.16
N TRP A 66 4.83 8.60 -1.09
CA TRP A 66 3.42 8.46 -1.44
C TRP A 66 2.86 7.10 -0.99
N ALA A 67 3.63 6.05 -1.23
CA ALA A 67 3.22 4.69 -0.84
C ALA A 67 3.12 4.56 0.68
N ARG A 68 4.08 5.11 1.41
CA ARG A 68 4.04 5.05 2.88
C ARG A 68 2.86 5.83 3.46
N LYS A 69 2.49 6.94 2.83
CA LYS A 69 1.33 7.71 3.26
C LYS A 69 0.05 6.87 3.15
N ILE A 70 -0.12 6.19 2.02
CA ILE A 70 -1.28 5.34 1.81
C ILE A 70 -1.24 4.16 2.79
N ALA A 71 -0.07 3.55 2.98
CA ALA A 71 0.09 2.46 3.94
C ALA A 71 -0.25 2.90 5.35
N PHE A 72 0.14 4.11 5.73
CA PHE A 72 -0.14 4.63 7.07
C PHE A 72 -1.65 4.70 7.32
N TYR A 73 -2.41 5.20 6.34
CA TYR A 73 -3.86 5.24 6.47
C TYR A 73 -4.45 3.83 6.56
N GLU A 74 -3.90 2.87 5.84
CA GLU A 74 -4.35 1.48 5.94
C GLU A 74 -4.05 0.89 7.30
N ILE A 75 -2.90 1.23 7.87
CA ILE A 75 -2.54 0.80 9.24
C ILE A 75 -3.55 1.34 10.25
N LEU A 76 -3.89 2.62 10.14
CA LEU A 76 -4.87 3.22 11.04
C LEU A 76 -6.23 2.55 10.91
N THR A 77 -6.64 2.28 9.68
CA THR A 77 -7.91 1.60 9.42
C THR A 77 -7.90 0.19 10.02
N HIS A 78 -6.79 -0.52 9.84
CA HIS A 78 -6.63 -1.87 10.39
C HIS A 78 -6.73 -1.86 11.92
N ARG A 79 -6.07 -0.90 12.56
CA ARG A 79 -6.10 -0.78 14.02
C ARG A 79 -7.51 -0.49 14.53
N LYS A 80 -8.23 0.39 13.85
CA LYS A 80 -9.62 0.69 14.23
C LYS A 80 -10.49 -0.56 14.13
N ARG A 81 -10.34 -1.31 13.04
CA ARG A 81 -11.10 -2.53 12.84
C ARG A 81 -10.78 -3.58 13.90
N THR A 82 -9.50 -3.76 14.19
CA THR A 82 -9.05 -4.72 15.20
C THR A 82 -9.57 -4.33 16.58
N ASN A 83 -9.50 -3.06 16.94
CA ASN A 83 -10.00 -2.59 18.24
C ASN A 83 -11.51 -2.78 18.34
N ARG A 84 -12.24 -2.53 17.27
CA ARG A 84 -13.69 -2.72 17.26
C ARG A 84 -14.04 -4.19 17.47
N ASP A 85 -13.35 -5.07 16.77
CA ASP A 85 -13.58 -6.52 16.88
C ASP A 85 -13.22 -7.01 18.27
N ARG A 86 -12.12 -6.52 18.83
CA ARG A 86 -11.70 -6.89 20.17
C ARG A 86 -12.73 -6.44 21.20
N ALA A 87 -13.25 -5.23 21.08
CA ALA A 87 -14.27 -4.71 21.98
C ALA A 87 -15.54 -5.54 21.90
N ARG A 88 -15.89 -5.98 20.68
CA ARG A 88 -17.10 -6.79 20.47
C ARG A 88 -16.99 -8.15 21.15
N PHE A 89 -15.79 -8.73 21.18
CA PHE A 89 -15.58 -10.07 21.72
C PHE A 89 -15.01 -10.11 23.12
N SER A 90 -14.82 -8.97 23.74
CA SER A 90 -14.15 -8.94 25.05
C SER A 90 -15.10 -9.18 26.21
N ASP A 91 -16.36 -9.39 25.94
CA ASP A 91 -17.32 -9.75 26.99
C ASP A 91 -17.19 -11.22 27.34
#